data_b8a0bd13d19ce1257ee4646562d1af8a
#
_entry.id   b8a0bd13d19ce1257ee4646562d1af8a
#
_cell.length_a   1.000
_cell.length_b   1.000
_cell.length_c   1.000
_cell.angle_alpha   90.00
_cell.angle_beta   90.00
_cell.angle_gamma   90.00
#
_symmetry.space_group_name_H-M   'P 1'
#
loop_
_entity.id
_entity.type
_entity.pdbx_description
1 polymer ?
#
loop_
_entity_poly.entity_id
_entity_poly.type
_entity_poly.pdbx_seq_one_letter_code
_entity_poly.pdbx_strand_id
1 'polypeptide(L)'
;MKILVVIALFSWTAAAQSLPEAAGKSTVESVCSLCHDAATAVIGKQWNKSQWELKITEMLQEEPDVTREERAAILEYLSTYFRPGGKIYINKAAADVLQTALEISSQSAEAIIRHRDKNGAFKNLEDLKKVAGLDISKVEGKKDLLVF
;
A
#
# COMPACT_ATOMS: atom_id res chain seq x y z
N MET A 1 -14.86 -35.91 36.81
CA MET A 1 -13.65 -35.33 36.25
C MET A 1 -14.09 -34.25 35.21
N LYS A 2 -14.05 -32.96 35.58
CA LYS A 2 -14.48 -31.85 34.72
C LYS A 2 -13.27 -31.34 33.93
N ILE A 3 -13.31 -31.50 32.60
CA ILE A 3 -12.27 -31.01 31.71
C ILE A 3 -12.58 -29.54 31.44
N LEU A 4 -11.77 -28.63 31.95
CA LEU A 4 -11.78 -27.20 31.59
C LEU A 4 -11.09 -27.02 30.23
N VAL A 5 -11.88 -26.77 29.20
CA VAL A 5 -11.34 -26.35 27.88
C VAL A 5 -11.00 -24.89 27.98
N VAL A 6 -9.71 -24.56 28.02
CA VAL A 6 -9.22 -23.18 27.91
C VAL A 6 -9.15 -22.84 26.43
N ILE A 7 -10.12 -22.05 25.97
CA ILE A 7 -10.08 -21.47 24.60
C ILE A 7 -9.13 -20.28 24.65
N ALA A 8 -7.91 -20.46 24.14
CA ALA A 8 -6.98 -19.36 23.91
C ALA A 8 -7.47 -18.54 22.71
N LEU A 9 -8.04 -17.36 22.98
CA LEU A 9 -8.35 -16.36 21.95
C LEU A 9 -7.04 -15.76 21.44
N PHE A 10 -6.55 -16.25 20.31
CA PHE A 10 -5.48 -15.60 19.56
C PHE A 10 -6.04 -14.36 18.90
N SER A 11 -5.86 -13.20 19.54
CA SER A 11 -6.09 -11.90 18.90
C SER A 11 -5.04 -11.69 17.80
N TRP A 12 -5.42 -11.91 16.57
CA TRP A 12 -4.62 -11.51 15.43
C TRP A 12 -4.72 -9.98 15.30
N THR A 13 -3.71 -9.29 15.79
CA THR A 13 -3.49 -7.89 15.44
C THR A 13 -2.97 -7.87 14.01
N ALA A 14 -3.83 -7.55 13.05
CA ALA A 14 -3.36 -7.14 11.73
C ALA A 14 -2.48 -5.90 11.95
N ALA A 15 -1.19 -6.02 11.65
CA ALA A 15 -0.29 -4.86 11.66
C ALA A 15 -0.84 -3.87 10.63
N ALA A 16 -1.36 -2.74 11.10
CA ALA A 16 -1.76 -1.65 10.23
C ALA A 16 -0.50 -1.18 9.49
N GLN A 17 -0.52 -1.23 8.17
CA GLN A 17 0.59 -0.70 7.37
C GLN A 17 0.63 0.81 7.61
N SER A 18 1.70 1.29 8.24
CA SER A 18 1.93 2.70 8.48
C SER A 18 2.66 3.35 7.31
N LEU A 19 2.50 4.65 7.18
CA LEU A 19 3.28 5.45 6.23
C LEU A 19 4.78 5.40 6.62
N PRO A 20 5.71 5.45 5.64
CA PRO A 20 7.15 5.50 5.92
C PRO A 20 7.54 6.62 6.88
N GLU A 21 8.37 6.31 7.88
CA GLU A 21 8.88 7.30 8.83
C GLU A 21 9.89 8.23 8.15
N ALA A 22 9.47 9.46 7.86
CA ALA A 22 10.27 10.47 7.19
C ALA A 22 9.68 11.87 7.34
N ALA A 23 10.45 12.89 6.96
CA ALA A 23 9.98 14.27 6.89
C ALA A 23 8.75 14.36 5.96
N GLY A 24 7.72 15.06 6.39
CA GLY A 24 6.45 15.18 5.68
C GLY A 24 5.38 14.15 6.05
N LYS A 25 5.73 13.04 6.73
CA LYS A 25 4.74 12.04 7.18
C LYS A 25 3.63 12.67 8.02
N SER A 26 4.00 13.41 9.04
CA SER A 26 3.03 14.06 9.95
C SER A 26 2.10 15.03 9.22
N THR A 27 2.63 15.74 8.22
CA THR A 27 1.83 16.65 7.38
C THR A 27 0.83 15.87 6.52
N VAL A 28 1.27 14.75 5.91
CA VAL A 28 0.36 13.86 5.17
C VAL A 28 -0.73 13.32 6.09
N GLU A 29 -0.36 12.81 7.26
CA GLU A 29 -1.32 12.28 8.23
C GLU A 29 -2.31 13.35 8.70
N SER A 30 -1.85 14.54 9.08
CA SER A 30 -2.73 15.61 9.60
C SER A 30 -3.67 16.15 8.53
N VAL A 31 -3.19 16.43 7.32
CA VAL A 31 -3.98 17.05 6.26
C VAL A 31 -4.89 16.02 5.58
N CYS A 32 -4.35 14.87 5.17
CA CYS A 32 -5.15 13.88 4.43
C CYS A 32 -6.17 13.16 5.33
N SER A 33 -5.93 13.06 6.64
CA SER A 33 -6.86 12.41 7.56
C SER A 33 -8.07 13.26 7.97
N LEU A 34 -8.19 14.47 7.47
CA LEU A 34 -9.38 15.29 7.68
C LEU A 34 -10.65 14.67 7.05
N CYS A 35 -10.50 14.00 5.91
CA CYS A 35 -11.62 13.44 5.16
C CYS A 35 -11.61 11.90 5.10
N HIS A 36 -10.44 11.25 5.19
CA HIS A 36 -10.28 9.81 5.05
C HIS A 36 -8.98 9.34 5.71
N ASP A 37 -8.80 8.04 5.87
CA ASP A 37 -7.52 7.48 6.36
C ASP A 37 -6.40 7.70 5.34
N ALA A 38 -5.39 8.48 5.72
CA ALA A 38 -4.28 8.87 4.86
C ALA A 38 -3.49 7.65 4.35
N ALA A 39 -3.18 6.68 5.22
CA ALA A 39 -2.43 5.50 4.86
C ALA A 39 -3.18 4.66 3.82
N THR A 40 -4.47 4.42 4.04
CA THR A 40 -5.32 3.68 3.11
C THR A 40 -5.42 4.36 1.74
N ALA A 41 -5.43 5.69 1.70
CA ALA A 41 -5.56 6.44 0.45
C ALA A 41 -4.31 6.39 -0.42
N VAL A 42 -3.11 6.35 0.18
CA VAL A 42 -1.84 6.46 -0.55
C VAL A 42 -1.09 5.14 -0.68
N ILE A 43 -1.18 4.25 0.32
CA ILE A 43 -0.51 2.95 0.27
C ILE A 43 -1.06 2.12 -0.90
N GLY A 44 -0.15 1.63 -1.73
CA GLY A 44 -0.48 0.87 -2.93
C GLY A 44 -0.61 1.72 -4.19
N LYS A 45 -0.46 3.05 -4.10
CA LYS A 45 -0.31 3.92 -5.28
C LYS A 45 1.15 3.99 -5.69
N GLN A 46 1.38 4.15 -7.00
CA GLN A 46 2.71 4.41 -7.56
C GLN A 46 2.57 5.47 -8.66
N TRP A 47 2.38 6.71 -8.25
CA TRP A 47 2.20 7.84 -9.15
C TRP A 47 3.47 8.67 -9.26
N ASN A 48 3.75 9.19 -10.45
CA ASN A 48 4.83 10.15 -10.65
C ASN A 48 4.49 11.51 -9.99
N LYS A 49 5.49 12.40 -9.92
CA LYS A 49 5.33 13.70 -9.24
C LYS A 49 4.16 14.51 -9.79
N SER A 50 3.99 14.56 -11.12
CA SER A 50 2.91 15.32 -11.74
C SER A 50 1.52 14.73 -11.45
N GLN A 51 1.41 13.41 -11.38
CA GLN A 51 0.16 12.74 -11.00
C GLN A 51 -0.19 13.01 -9.53
N TRP A 52 0.81 12.98 -8.64
CA TRP A 52 0.60 13.38 -7.24
C TRP A 52 0.19 14.84 -7.12
N GLU A 53 0.86 15.74 -7.82
CA GLU A 53 0.55 17.18 -7.83
C GLU A 53 -0.89 17.45 -8.28
N LEU A 54 -1.31 16.81 -9.37
CA LEU A 54 -2.68 16.91 -9.87
C LEU A 54 -3.68 16.42 -8.82
N LYS A 55 -3.41 15.25 -8.20
CA LYS A 55 -4.32 14.67 -7.22
C LYS A 55 -4.38 15.46 -5.91
N ILE A 56 -3.26 15.99 -5.44
CA ILE A 56 -3.21 16.89 -4.27
C ILE A 56 -4.00 18.17 -4.56
N THR A 57 -3.83 18.75 -5.75
CA THR A 57 -4.58 19.94 -6.15
C THR A 57 -6.07 19.70 -6.17
N GLU A 58 -6.51 18.56 -6.74
CA GLU A 58 -7.92 18.16 -6.77
C GLU A 58 -8.51 17.99 -5.37
N MET A 59 -7.82 17.24 -4.49
CA MET A 59 -8.29 16.96 -3.14
C MET A 59 -8.34 18.20 -2.24
N LEU A 60 -7.41 19.13 -2.44
CA LEU A 60 -7.28 20.30 -1.58
C LEU A 60 -7.89 21.57 -2.20
N GLN A 61 -8.74 21.44 -3.22
CA GLN A 61 -9.41 22.59 -3.84
C GLN A 61 -10.29 23.36 -2.86
N GLU A 62 -10.97 22.65 -1.98
CA GLU A 62 -11.92 23.21 -1.01
C GLU A 62 -11.32 23.38 0.39
N GLU A 63 -9.99 23.18 0.52
CA GLU A 63 -9.26 23.29 1.79
C GLU A 63 -8.32 24.51 1.77
N PRO A 64 -8.85 25.74 1.93
CA PRO A 64 -8.08 26.97 1.82
C PRO A 64 -7.05 27.14 2.95
N ASP A 65 -7.27 26.48 4.09
CA ASP A 65 -6.39 26.57 5.26
C ASP A 65 -5.10 25.74 5.14
N VAL A 66 -5.01 24.86 4.12
CA VAL A 66 -3.77 24.13 3.84
C VAL A 66 -2.77 25.03 3.13
N THR A 67 -1.70 25.35 3.81
CA THR A 67 -0.66 26.27 3.35
C THR A 67 0.10 25.74 2.12
N ARG A 68 0.79 26.64 1.41
CA ARG A 68 1.66 26.26 0.30
C ARG A 68 2.79 25.33 0.76
N GLU A 69 3.34 25.58 1.92
CA GLU A 69 4.43 24.83 2.54
C GLU A 69 3.96 23.39 2.86
N GLU A 70 2.78 23.23 3.40
CA GLU A 70 2.19 21.89 3.66
C GLU A 70 1.91 21.14 2.36
N ARG A 71 1.35 21.80 1.33
CA ARG A 71 1.15 21.19 -0.01
C ARG A 71 2.47 20.74 -0.62
N ALA A 72 3.53 21.55 -0.49
CA ALA A 72 4.86 21.20 -0.98
C ALA A 72 5.46 19.99 -0.20
N ALA A 73 5.32 19.97 1.12
CA ALA A 73 5.78 18.86 1.95
C ALA A 73 5.03 17.55 1.62
N ILE A 74 3.72 17.61 1.42
CA ILE A 74 2.90 16.47 0.98
C ILE A 74 3.38 15.95 -0.38
N LEU A 75 3.56 16.84 -1.36
CA LEU A 75 4.00 16.46 -2.71
C LEU A 75 5.38 15.80 -2.68
N GLU A 76 6.33 16.37 -1.95
CA GLU A 76 7.69 15.83 -1.81
C GLU A 76 7.65 14.45 -1.17
N TYR A 77 6.92 14.28 -0.08
CA TYR A 77 6.77 13.00 0.61
C TYR A 77 6.15 11.94 -0.31
N LEU A 78 5.00 12.22 -0.92
CA LEU A 78 4.29 11.25 -1.74
C LEU A 78 5.07 10.89 -3.01
N SER A 79 5.70 11.87 -3.67
CA SER A 79 6.51 11.63 -4.87
C SER A 79 7.84 10.93 -4.58
N THR A 80 8.28 10.90 -3.34
CA THR A 80 9.48 10.17 -2.91
C THR A 80 9.16 8.71 -2.58
N TYR A 81 8.15 8.48 -1.76
CA TYR A 81 7.87 7.15 -1.18
C TYR A 81 6.85 6.33 -1.97
N PHE A 82 5.99 6.96 -2.75
CA PHE A 82 4.91 6.32 -3.52
C PHE A 82 5.02 6.59 -5.02
N ARG A 83 6.24 6.55 -5.55
CA ARG A 83 6.57 6.74 -6.96
C ARG A 83 6.65 5.41 -7.73
N PRO A 84 6.56 5.42 -9.07
CA PRO A 84 6.88 4.27 -9.91
C PRO A 84 8.28 3.74 -9.62
N GLY A 85 8.42 2.41 -9.54
CA GLY A 85 9.68 1.74 -9.16
C GLY A 85 10.04 1.84 -7.67
N GLY A 86 9.15 2.39 -6.84
CA GLY A 86 9.27 2.39 -5.37
C GLY A 86 8.79 1.09 -4.73
N LYS A 87 8.52 1.13 -3.44
CA LYS A 87 8.01 -0.03 -2.69
C LYS A 87 6.67 -0.53 -3.24
N ILE A 88 6.51 -1.83 -3.28
CA ILE A 88 5.33 -2.54 -3.80
C ILE A 88 4.57 -3.15 -2.63
N TYR A 89 3.48 -2.52 -2.24
CA TYR A 89 2.64 -2.97 -1.12
C TYR A 89 1.67 -4.06 -1.60
N ILE A 90 2.12 -5.31 -1.56
CA ILE A 90 1.42 -6.48 -2.13
C ILE A 90 -0.02 -6.62 -1.63
N ASN A 91 -0.24 -6.32 -0.36
CA ASN A 91 -1.55 -6.45 0.27
C ASN A 91 -2.49 -5.27 0.01
N LYS A 92 -2.02 -4.18 -0.63
CA LYS A 92 -2.80 -2.94 -0.85
C LYS A 92 -2.84 -2.50 -2.31
N ALA A 93 -1.78 -2.79 -3.08
CA ALA A 93 -1.69 -2.33 -4.46
C ALA A 93 -2.87 -2.83 -5.32
N ALA A 94 -3.36 -1.96 -6.20
CA ALA A 94 -4.36 -2.29 -7.21
C ALA A 94 -3.75 -3.14 -8.34
N ALA A 95 -4.60 -3.74 -9.17
CA ALA A 95 -4.16 -4.66 -10.23
C ALA A 95 -3.20 -4.01 -11.23
N ASP A 96 -3.49 -2.80 -11.64
CA ASP A 96 -2.68 -2.01 -12.58
C ASP A 96 -1.28 -1.68 -12.00
N VAL A 97 -1.23 -1.36 -10.70
CA VAL A 97 0.03 -1.13 -9.98
C VAL A 97 0.85 -2.42 -9.89
N LEU A 98 0.21 -3.54 -9.51
CA LEU A 98 0.89 -4.84 -9.44
C LEU A 98 1.40 -5.28 -10.83
N GLN A 99 0.57 -5.13 -11.87
CA GLN A 99 0.95 -5.44 -13.24
C GLN A 99 2.19 -4.67 -13.66
N THR A 100 2.19 -3.36 -13.48
CA THR A 100 3.27 -2.47 -13.91
C THR A 100 4.53 -2.67 -13.06
N ALA A 101 4.38 -2.68 -11.74
CA ALA A 101 5.53 -2.74 -10.82
C ALA A 101 6.24 -4.10 -10.83
N LEU A 102 5.49 -5.20 -10.97
CA LEU A 102 6.01 -6.56 -11.03
C LEU A 102 6.27 -7.05 -12.47
N GLU A 103 5.86 -6.28 -13.48
CA GLU A 103 5.97 -6.64 -14.91
C GLU A 103 5.27 -7.98 -15.22
N ILE A 104 4.14 -8.22 -14.57
CA ILE A 104 3.30 -9.43 -14.74
C ILE A 104 2.08 -9.14 -15.61
N SER A 105 1.37 -10.18 -16.04
CA SER A 105 0.11 -10.03 -16.78
C SER A 105 -1.01 -9.47 -15.88
N SER A 106 -2.04 -8.85 -16.47
CA SER A 106 -3.24 -8.44 -15.75
C SER A 106 -3.90 -9.62 -15.04
N GLN A 107 -3.94 -10.78 -15.69
CA GLN A 107 -4.48 -12.02 -15.12
C GLN A 107 -3.72 -12.45 -13.85
N SER A 108 -2.38 -12.34 -13.84
CA SER A 108 -1.55 -12.64 -12.67
C SER A 108 -1.77 -11.61 -11.55
N ALA A 109 -1.88 -10.33 -11.90
CA ALA A 109 -2.17 -9.27 -10.93
C ALA A 109 -3.53 -9.47 -10.24
N GLU A 110 -4.56 -9.79 -11.03
CA GLU A 110 -5.88 -10.14 -10.51
C GLU A 110 -5.86 -11.43 -9.67
N ALA A 111 -5.03 -12.42 -10.03
CA ALA A 111 -4.87 -13.64 -9.25
C ALA A 111 -4.27 -13.36 -7.86
N ILE A 112 -3.33 -12.43 -7.76
CA ILE A 112 -2.80 -11.95 -6.46
C ILE A 112 -3.94 -11.34 -5.63
N ILE A 113 -4.74 -10.46 -6.22
CA ILE A 113 -5.86 -9.81 -5.52
C ILE A 113 -6.88 -10.86 -5.04
N ARG A 114 -7.36 -11.72 -5.95
CA ARG A 114 -8.29 -12.79 -5.57
C ARG A 114 -7.73 -13.70 -4.47
N HIS A 115 -6.42 -13.98 -4.49
CA HIS A 115 -5.80 -14.81 -3.47
C HIS A 115 -5.84 -14.14 -2.10
N ARG A 116 -5.42 -12.86 -2.00
CA ARG A 116 -5.43 -12.13 -0.72
C ARG A 116 -6.85 -11.91 -0.18
N ASP A 117 -7.83 -11.68 -1.06
CA ASP A 117 -9.22 -11.47 -0.67
C ASP A 117 -9.85 -12.76 -0.11
N LYS A 118 -9.45 -13.92 -0.65
CA LYS A 118 -9.95 -15.24 -0.23
C LYS A 118 -9.20 -15.82 0.97
N ASN A 119 -7.88 -15.67 1.01
CA ASN A 119 -7.00 -16.39 1.95
C ASN A 119 -6.37 -15.47 3.00
N GLY A 120 -6.65 -14.16 2.94
CA GLY A 120 -6.03 -13.14 3.78
C GLY A 120 -4.72 -12.60 3.22
N ALA A 121 -4.14 -11.64 3.94
CA ALA A 121 -2.92 -10.93 3.55
C ALA A 121 -1.72 -11.89 3.42
N PHE A 122 -0.90 -11.66 2.41
CA PHE A 122 0.40 -12.31 2.25
C PHE A 122 1.34 -11.86 3.38
N LYS A 123 2.09 -12.77 3.96
CA LYS A 123 3.04 -12.49 5.04
C LYS A 123 4.49 -12.43 4.55
N ASN A 124 4.76 -13.05 3.42
CA ASN A 124 6.10 -13.19 2.85
C ASN A 124 6.03 -13.66 1.39
N LEU A 125 7.18 -13.78 0.75
CA LEU A 125 7.32 -14.23 -0.63
C LEU A 125 6.81 -15.66 -0.86
N GLU A 126 6.94 -16.54 0.14
CA GLU A 126 6.47 -17.94 0.05
C GLU A 126 4.94 -18.02 -0.08
N ASP A 127 4.22 -17.08 0.51
CA ASP A 127 2.77 -17.00 0.33
C ASP A 127 2.40 -16.61 -1.10
N LEU A 128 3.18 -15.74 -1.75
CA LEU A 128 2.98 -15.39 -3.16
C LEU A 128 3.19 -16.57 -4.11
N LYS A 129 4.08 -17.51 -3.79
CA LYS A 129 4.29 -18.74 -4.56
C LYS A 129 3.04 -19.64 -4.64
N LYS A 130 2.09 -19.46 -3.73
CA LYS A 130 0.82 -20.19 -3.71
C LYS A 130 -0.22 -19.66 -4.70
N VAL A 131 0.04 -18.50 -5.31
CA VAL A 131 -0.86 -17.87 -6.29
C VAL A 131 -0.77 -18.62 -7.63
N ALA A 132 -1.86 -19.27 -8.02
CA ALA A 132 -1.89 -20.02 -9.26
C ALA A 132 -1.71 -19.10 -10.49
N GLY A 133 -0.81 -19.49 -11.40
CA GLY A 133 -0.55 -18.74 -12.63
C GLY A 133 0.33 -17.50 -12.46
N LEU A 134 0.93 -17.30 -11.28
CA LEU A 134 1.90 -16.25 -11.07
C LEU A 134 3.29 -16.68 -11.54
N ASP A 135 3.92 -15.90 -12.42
CA ASP A 135 5.33 -16.04 -12.73
C ASP A 135 6.17 -15.51 -11.57
N ILE A 136 6.54 -16.43 -10.69
CA ILE A 136 7.25 -16.09 -9.46
C ILE A 136 8.65 -15.54 -9.71
N SER A 137 9.28 -15.86 -10.84
CA SER A 137 10.63 -15.39 -11.16
C SER A 137 10.66 -13.86 -11.29
N LYS A 138 9.63 -13.27 -11.87
CA LYS A 138 9.47 -11.81 -11.97
C LYS A 138 9.31 -11.14 -10.59
N VAL A 139 8.55 -11.79 -9.71
CA VAL A 139 8.33 -11.32 -8.34
C VAL A 139 9.63 -11.40 -7.52
N GLU A 140 10.36 -12.52 -7.64
CA GLU A 140 11.66 -12.72 -6.97
C GLU A 140 12.70 -11.68 -7.41
N GLY A 141 12.69 -11.28 -8.68
CA GLY A 141 13.55 -10.21 -9.20
C GLY A 141 13.29 -8.83 -8.57
N LYS A 142 12.13 -8.66 -7.94
CA LYS A 142 11.71 -7.41 -7.27
C LYS A 142 11.59 -7.56 -5.75
N LYS A 143 12.08 -8.67 -5.16
CA LYS A 143 11.87 -9.03 -3.75
C LYS A 143 12.21 -7.91 -2.76
N ASP A 144 13.27 -7.12 -3.03
CA ASP A 144 13.72 -6.05 -2.15
C ASP A 144 12.78 -4.82 -2.16
N LEU A 145 11.86 -4.75 -3.13
CA LEU A 145 10.84 -3.72 -3.23
C LEU A 145 9.52 -4.14 -2.56
N LEU A 146 9.32 -5.44 -2.28
CA LEU A 146 8.07 -5.94 -1.73
C LEU A 146 7.86 -5.51 -0.29
N VAL A 147 6.63 -5.13 0.04
CA VAL A 147 6.13 -4.88 1.38
C VAL A 147 4.90 -5.75 1.59
N PHE A 148 4.94 -6.56 2.65
CA PHE A 148 3.89 -7.50 3.02
C PHE A 148 3.03 -6.99 4.17
#